data_79f177d3c2451de5084a960e4ad0d404
#
_entry.id   79f177d3c2451de5084a960e4ad0d404
#
_cell.length_a   1.000
_cell.length_b   1.000
_cell.length_c   1.000
_cell.angle_alpha   90.00
_cell.angle_beta   90.00
_cell.angle_gamma   90.00
#
_symmetry.space_group_name_H-M   'P 1'
#
loop_
_entity.id
_entity.type
_entity.pdbx_description
1 polymer ?
#
loop_
_entity_poly.entity_id
_entity_poly.type
_entity_poly.pdbx_seq_one_letter_code
_entity_poly.pdbx_strand_id
1 'polypeptide(L)'
;MSKFMNVVRSKVKEGKKDELMKKLKEFFDNMKGTDGLISMKLIQTGPNNMCTIGEWKDEQSIAKARDKMIAGLDSIRSLLEEISPALGVTDPVSGPVIMEDK
;
A
#
# COMPACT_ATOMS: atom_id res chain seq x y z
N MET A 1 1.38 19.43 13.03
CA MET A 1 2.05 18.59 12.04
C MET A 1 1.05 18.02 11.06
N SER A 2 1.46 17.89 9.82
CA SER A 2 0.56 17.40 8.78
C SER A 2 0.46 15.90 8.79
N LYS A 3 -0.75 15.39 8.56
CA LYS A 3 -0.92 13.98 8.22
C LYS A 3 -0.13 13.68 6.96
N PHE A 4 0.24 12.43 6.80
CA PHE A 4 1.01 11.97 5.66
C PHE A 4 0.27 10.80 5.02
N MET A 5 0.27 10.73 3.69
CA MET A 5 -0.40 9.63 2.99
C MET A 5 0.55 8.95 2.04
N ASN A 6 0.36 7.64 1.88
CA ASN A 6 1.03 6.90 0.83
C ASN A 6 0.00 6.18 -0.02
N VAL A 7 0.28 6.13 -1.32
CA VAL A 7 -0.60 5.51 -2.31
C VAL A 7 0.27 4.60 -3.16
N VAL A 8 -0.10 3.32 -3.24
CA VAL A 8 0.70 2.34 -3.96
C VAL A 8 -0.18 1.64 -4.98
N ARG A 9 0.09 1.85 -6.26
CA ARG A 9 -0.62 1.18 -7.35
C ARG A 9 0.09 -0.12 -7.70
N SER A 10 -0.72 -1.13 -8.03
CA SER A 10 -0.20 -2.44 -8.44
C SER A 10 -1.18 -3.09 -9.40
N LYS A 11 -0.69 -4.10 -10.13
CA LYS A 11 -1.50 -4.87 -11.05
C LYS A 11 -1.29 -6.34 -10.74
N VAL A 12 -2.39 -7.07 -10.48
CA VAL A 12 -2.31 -8.48 -10.14
C VAL A 12 -2.19 -9.33 -11.41
N LYS A 13 -1.40 -10.39 -11.33
CA LYS A 13 -1.29 -11.35 -12.41
C LYS A 13 -2.61 -12.08 -12.64
N GLU A 14 -2.85 -12.45 -13.90
CA GLU A 14 -4.02 -13.22 -14.28
C GLU A 14 -4.15 -14.47 -13.42
N GLY A 15 -5.35 -14.70 -12.86
CA GLY A 15 -5.63 -15.86 -12.03
C GLY A 15 -5.08 -15.80 -10.61
N LYS A 16 -4.43 -14.71 -10.20
CA LYS A 16 -3.82 -14.59 -8.87
C LYS A 16 -4.56 -13.66 -7.93
N LYS A 17 -5.70 -13.14 -8.34
CA LYS A 17 -6.43 -12.13 -7.55
C LYS A 17 -6.85 -12.66 -6.18
N ASP A 18 -7.40 -13.87 -6.12
CA ASP A 18 -7.89 -14.42 -4.84
C ASP A 18 -6.73 -14.63 -3.86
N GLU A 19 -5.61 -15.15 -4.36
CA GLU A 19 -4.42 -15.33 -3.55
C GLU A 19 -3.87 -13.99 -3.05
N LEU A 20 -3.87 -12.99 -3.92
CA LEU A 20 -3.43 -11.64 -3.55
C LEU A 20 -4.33 -11.04 -2.47
N MET A 21 -5.64 -11.19 -2.61
CA MET A 21 -6.60 -10.67 -1.62
C MET A 21 -6.34 -11.29 -0.25
N LYS A 22 -6.09 -12.58 -0.21
CA LYS A 22 -5.81 -13.28 1.05
C LYS A 22 -4.53 -12.75 1.70
N LYS A 23 -3.47 -12.58 0.93
CA LYS A 23 -2.21 -12.07 1.46
C LYS A 23 -2.29 -10.61 1.87
N LEU A 24 -3.04 -9.80 1.13
CA LEU A 24 -3.24 -8.41 1.49
C LEU A 24 -4.05 -8.27 2.78
N LYS A 25 -5.02 -9.16 3.00
CA LYS A 25 -5.74 -9.17 4.26
C LYS A 25 -4.80 -9.48 5.42
N GLU A 26 -3.92 -10.45 5.25
CA GLU A 26 -2.91 -10.76 6.27
C GLU A 26 -2.00 -9.55 6.52
N PHE A 27 -1.58 -8.86 5.46
CA PHE A 27 -0.76 -7.66 5.59
C PHE A 27 -1.50 -6.56 6.35
N PHE A 28 -2.76 -6.31 6.00
CA PHE A 28 -3.57 -5.31 6.69
C PHE A 28 -3.74 -5.66 8.16
N ASP A 29 -3.98 -6.94 8.47
CA ASP A 29 -4.11 -7.40 9.85
C ASP A 29 -2.81 -7.18 10.63
N ASN A 30 -1.66 -7.43 9.99
CA ASN A 30 -0.35 -7.22 10.61
C ASN A 30 -0.04 -5.73 10.83
N MET A 31 -0.64 -4.85 10.03
CA MET A 31 -0.42 -3.41 10.16
C MET A 31 -1.31 -2.78 11.23
N LYS A 32 -2.37 -3.46 11.67
CA LYS A 32 -3.25 -2.93 12.71
C LYS A 32 -2.46 -2.63 13.97
N GLY A 33 -2.74 -1.48 14.58
CA GLY A 33 -2.05 -1.08 15.80
C GLY A 33 -0.65 -0.52 15.58
N THR A 34 -0.22 -0.39 14.33
CA THR A 34 1.07 0.25 14.04
C THR A 34 1.01 1.71 14.46
N ASP A 35 2.03 2.14 15.21
CA ASP A 35 2.07 3.50 15.74
C ASP A 35 1.99 4.54 14.63
N GLY A 36 1.03 5.45 14.76
CA GLY A 36 0.84 6.52 13.81
C GLY A 36 0.00 6.19 12.58
N LEU A 37 -0.36 4.93 12.40
CA LEU A 37 -1.24 4.53 11.28
C LEU A 37 -2.68 4.88 11.63
N ILE A 38 -3.31 5.72 10.80
CA ILE A 38 -4.70 6.14 11.00
C ILE A 38 -5.65 5.19 10.28
N SER A 39 -5.38 4.89 9.01
CA SER A 39 -6.21 3.97 8.24
C SER A 39 -5.46 3.40 7.05
N MET A 40 -5.91 2.24 6.58
CA MET A 40 -5.46 1.65 5.33
C MET A 40 -6.68 1.17 4.55
N LYS A 41 -6.66 1.39 3.25
CA LYS A 41 -7.74 0.96 2.36
C LYS A 41 -7.15 0.40 1.09
N LEU A 42 -7.88 -0.55 0.50
CA LEU A 42 -7.55 -1.09 -0.81
C LEU A 42 -8.72 -0.81 -1.72
N ILE A 43 -8.45 -0.20 -2.87
CA ILE A 43 -9.49 0.03 -3.88
C ILE A 43 -9.10 -0.68 -5.17
N GLN A 44 -10.10 -1.06 -5.95
CA GLN A 44 -9.91 -1.67 -7.25
C GLN A 44 -10.15 -0.59 -8.31
N THR A 45 -9.13 -0.32 -9.11
CA THR A 45 -9.17 0.77 -10.10
C THR A 45 -9.37 0.26 -11.52
N GLY A 46 -9.36 -1.05 -11.72
CA GLY A 46 -9.58 -1.71 -13.01
C GLY A 46 -9.71 -3.21 -12.79
N PRO A 47 -9.91 -4.02 -13.85
CA PRO A 47 -10.10 -5.47 -13.68
C PRO A 47 -9.00 -6.16 -12.89
N ASN A 48 -7.75 -5.76 -13.11
CA ASN A 48 -6.59 -6.34 -12.41
C ASN A 48 -5.76 -5.26 -11.71
N ASN A 49 -6.28 -4.05 -11.61
CA ASN A 49 -5.55 -2.91 -11.07
C ASN A 49 -6.05 -2.56 -9.68
N MET A 50 -5.13 -2.31 -8.78
CA MET A 50 -5.44 -2.01 -7.39
C MET A 50 -4.63 -0.86 -6.87
N CYS A 51 -5.11 -0.24 -5.81
CA CYS A 51 -4.44 0.87 -5.18
C CYS A 51 -4.60 0.73 -3.66
N THR A 52 -3.47 0.68 -2.97
CA THR A 52 -3.46 0.66 -1.50
C THR A 52 -3.23 2.07 -1.00
N ILE A 53 -4.06 2.53 -0.08
CA ILE A 53 -3.98 3.90 0.43
C ILE A 53 -3.79 3.83 1.95
N GLY A 54 -2.72 4.44 2.44
CA GLY A 54 -2.45 4.54 3.87
C GLY A 54 -2.49 5.99 4.32
N GLU A 55 -3.10 6.22 5.48
CA GLU A 55 -3.12 7.54 6.10
C GLU A 55 -2.38 7.45 7.43
N TRP A 56 -1.46 8.37 7.66
CA TRP A 56 -0.56 8.37 8.81
C TRP A 56 -0.61 9.72 9.52
N LYS A 57 -0.35 9.73 10.82
CA LYS A 57 -0.37 10.98 11.59
C LYS A 57 0.76 11.93 11.16
N ASP A 58 1.90 11.40 10.70
CA ASP A 58 3.04 12.19 10.23
C ASP A 58 3.99 11.33 9.41
N GLU A 59 4.97 11.97 8.79
CA GLU A 59 5.97 11.30 7.95
C GLU A 59 6.86 10.36 8.76
N GLN A 60 7.19 10.70 9.99
CA GLN A 60 8.05 9.86 10.82
C GLN A 60 7.41 8.51 11.11
N SER A 61 6.09 8.48 11.26
CA SER A 61 5.36 7.24 11.52
C SER A 61 5.49 6.26 10.35
N ILE A 62 5.33 6.75 9.12
CA ILE A 62 5.49 5.88 7.96
C ILE A 62 6.94 5.43 7.79
N ALA A 63 7.90 6.32 8.08
CA ALA A 63 9.31 5.96 8.00
C ALA A 63 9.67 4.84 8.97
N LYS A 64 9.12 4.86 10.18
CA LYS A 64 9.34 3.79 11.17
C LYS A 64 8.72 2.47 10.75
N ALA A 65 7.64 2.51 9.99
CA ALA A 65 6.93 1.30 9.54
C ALA A 65 7.50 0.75 8.23
N ARG A 66 8.49 1.40 7.65
CA ARG A 66 9.00 1.06 6.31
C ARG A 66 9.41 -0.39 6.17
N ASP A 67 10.19 -0.93 7.11
CA ASP A 67 10.65 -2.31 7.04
C ASP A 67 9.49 -3.29 7.05
N LYS A 68 8.49 -3.02 7.86
CA LYS A 68 7.27 -3.82 7.94
C LYS A 68 6.48 -3.77 6.64
N MET A 69 6.42 -2.59 6.01
CA MET A 69 5.75 -2.43 4.72
C MET A 69 6.50 -3.14 3.61
N ILE A 70 7.84 -3.08 3.61
CA ILE A 70 8.66 -3.79 2.63
C ILE A 70 8.48 -5.30 2.77
N ALA A 71 8.47 -5.81 3.99
CA ALA A 71 8.24 -7.24 4.22
C ALA A 71 6.87 -7.68 3.68
N GLY A 72 5.85 -6.86 3.88
CA GLY A 72 4.52 -7.13 3.33
C GLY A 72 4.52 -7.16 1.82
N LEU A 73 5.19 -6.20 1.19
CA LEU A 73 5.30 -6.15 -0.26
C LEU A 73 6.06 -7.36 -0.79
N ASP A 74 7.16 -7.74 -0.14
CA ASP A 74 7.96 -8.90 -0.56
C ASP A 74 7.12 -10.18 -0.60
N SER A 75 6.15 -10.30 0.29
CA SER A 75 5.29 -11.49 0.36
C SER A 75 4.32 -11.59 -0.83
N ILE A 76 4.11 -10.51 -1.58
CA ILE A 76 3.15 -10.48 -2.68
C ILE A 76 3.77 -10.18 -4.04
N ARG A 77 5.08 -9.88 -4.11
CA ARG A 77 5.71 -9.49 -5.39
C ARG A 77 5.47 -10.50 -6.51
N SER A 78 5.52 -11.79 -6.20
CA SER A 78 5.35 -12.84 -7.21
C SER A 78 3.93 -12.89 -7.79
N LEU A 79 2.97 -12.25 -7.14
CA LEU A 79 1.58 -12.22 -7.59
C LEU A 79 1.27 -10.98 -8.43
N LEU A 80 2.22 -10.05 -8.54
CA LEU A 80 2.03 -8.79 -9.24
C LEU A 80 2.75 -8.77 -10.57
N GLU A 81 2.16 -8.06 -11.53
CA GLU A 81 2.79 -7.85 -12.83
C GLU A 81 3.72 -6.64 -12.78
N GLU A 82 4.75 -6.66 -13.60
CA GLU A 82 5.62 -5.51 -13.76
C GLU A 82 4.85 -4.37 -14.43
N ILE A 83 4.87 -3.19 -13.79
CA ILE A 83 4.23 -2.00 -14.34
C ILE A 83 5.13 -1.40 -15.43
N SER A 84 6.43 -1.27 -15.12
CA SER A 84 7.44 -0.82 -16.08
C SER A 84 8.81 -1.24 -15.54
N PRO A 85 9.83 -1.30 -16.42
CA PRO A 85 11.18 -1.61 -15.95
C PRO A 85 11.70 -0.65 -14.87
N ALA A 86 11.29 0.61 -14.93
CA ALA A 86 11.72 1.62 -13.96
C ALA A 86 11.03 1.47 -12.62
N LEU A 87 9.73 1.13 -12.61
CA LEU A 87 8.94 1.06 -11.39
C LEU A 87 8.93 -0.33 -10.74
N GLY A 88 9.13 -1.38 -11.54
CA GLY A 88 8.97 -2.74 -11.07
C GLY A 88 7.49 -3.10 -10.93
N VAL A 89 7.12 -3.74 -9.82
CA VAL A 89 5.74 -4.25 -9.63
C VAL A 89 4.82 -3.29 -8.88
N THR A 90 5.34 -2.15 -8.41
CA THR A 90 4.53 -1.15 -7.72
C THR A 90 4.86 0.25 -8.21
N ASP A 91 3.88 1.13 -8.08
CA ASP A 91 4.03 2.55 -8.37
C ASP A 91 3.66 3.33 -7.10
N PRO A 92 4.63 3.51 -6.18
CA PRO A 92 4.36 4.20 -4.93
C PRO A 92 4.53 5.71 -5.05
N VAL A 93 3.61 6.44 -4.43
CA VAL A 93 3.75 7.88 -4.22
C VAL A 93 3.36 8.20 -2.79
N SER A 94 3.91 9.26 -2.23
CA SER A 94 3.58 9.68 -0.89
C SER A 94 3.83 11.16 -0.70
N GLY A 95 3.15 11.75 0.27
CA GLY A 95 3.35 13.16 0.57
C GLY A 95 2.49 13.61 1.74
N PRO A 96 2.78 14.80 2.27
CA PRO A 96 1.96 15.36 3.34
C PRO A 96 0.60 15.81 2.81
N VAL A 97 -0.41 15.74 3.67
CA VAL A 97 -1.73 16.27 3.35
C VAL A 97 -1.66 17.78 3.45
N ILE A 98 -1.86 18.48 2.35
CA ILE A 98 -1.78 19.94 2.30
C ILE A 98 -3.15 20.60 2.29
N MET A 99 -4.21 19.85 2.08
CA MET A 99 -5.59 20.35 2.10
C MET A 99 -6.51 19.20 2.46
N GLU A 100 -7.41 19.44 3.38
CA GLU A 100 -8.35 18.40 3.83
C GLU A 100 -9.71 19.05 4.04
N ASP A 101 -10.75 18.45 3.44
CA ASP A 101 -12.14 18.84 3.62
C ASP A 101 -12.84 17.79 4.46
N LYS A 102 -13.60 18.23 5.45
CA LYS A 102 -14.29 17.31 6.36
C LYS A 102 -15.79 17.38 6.19
#